data_9a75f1f79a9d2feee1be828b09cb235a
#
_entry.id   9a75f1f79a9d2feee1be828b09cb235a
#
_cell.length_a   1.000
_cell.length_b   1.000
_cell.length_c   1.000
_cell.angle_alpha   90.00
_cell.angle_beta   90.00
_cell.angle_gamma   90.00
#
_symmetry.space_group_name_H-M   'P 1'
#
loop_
_entity.id
_entity.type
_entity.pdbx_description
1 polymer ?
#
loop_
_entity_poly.entity_id
_entity_poly.type
_entity_poly.pdbx_seq_one_letter_code
_entity_poly.pdbx_strand_id
1 'polypeptide(L)'
;RFIAETGVDCLAVAVGTSHGVYVHEPKLDFERLELLNSTSDIPMVVHGGSGTPDDQIKKAISLGVTKLNIYSEMMAAYFGTMKEELEKAGTMAIWMSNANREPLKAVKKVVKEKIRLTGSAGKA
;
A
#
# COMPACT_ATOMS: atom_id res chain seq x y z
N ARG A 1 -24.63 10.45 6.02
CA ARG A 1 -24.78 10.70 7.45
C ARG A 1 -23.43 10.86 8.13
N PHE A 2 -22.56 9.82 8.21
CA PHE A 2 -21.25 9.87 8.90
C PHE A 2 -20.40 11.07 8.44
N ILE A 3 -20.20 11.24 7.14
CA ILE A 3 -19.40 12.35 6.56
C ILE A 3 -19.94 13.71 6.99
N ALA A 4 -21.26 13.91 6.91
CA ALA A 4 -21.88 15.18 7.26
C ALA A 4 -21.82 15.49 8.77
N GLU A 5 -21.80 14.47 9.62
CA GLU A 5 -21.73 14.63 11.08
C GLU A 5 -20.30 14.83 11.57
N THR A 6 -19.30 14.27 10.88
CA THR A 6 -17.89 14.28 11.30
C THR A 6 -17.04 15.32 10.59
N GLY A 7 -17.42 15.74 9.39
CA GLY A 7 -16.65 16.68 8.57
C GLY A 7 -15.29 16.14 8.11
N VAL A 8 -15.16 14.81 7.94
CA VAL A 8 -13.88 14.20 7.49
C VAL A 8 -13.55 14.58 6.05
N ASP A 9 -12.27 14.83 5.77
CA ASP A 9 -11.77 15.22 4.44
C ASP A 9 -11.62 14.03 3.47
N CYS A 10 -11.54 12.81 3.98
CA CYS A 10 -11.52 11.57 3.19
C CYS A 10 -12.03 10.40 4.03
N LEU A 11 -12.48 9.33 3.38
CA LEU A 11 -13.04 8.17 4.07
C LEU A 11 -12.39 6.87 3.61
N ALA A 12 -11.84 6.12 4.56
CA ALA A 12 -11.40 4.76 4.32
C ALA A 12 -12.60 3.80 4.38
N VAL A 13 -12.82 3.09 3.29
CA VAL A 13 -14.00 2.23 3.11
C VAL A 13 -13.63 0.74 3.15
N ALA A 14 -14.52 -0.07 3.71
CA ALA A 14 -14.37 -1.53 3.76
C ALA A 14 -14.89 -2.15 2.45
N VAL A 15 -13.95 -2.51 1.58
CA VAL A 15 -14.24 -3.06 0.24
C VAL A 15 -13.54 -4.40 -0.02
N GLY A 16 -13.32 -5.21 1.03
CA GLY A 16 -12.77 -6.56 0.92
C GLY A 16 -11.26 -6.66 1.12
N THR A 17 -10.58 -5.57 1.49
CA THR A 17 -9.18 -5.59 1.88
C THR A 17 -9.02 -5.69 3.40
N SER A 18 -7.88 -6.21 3.85
CA SER A 18 -7.47 -6.27 5.25
C SER A 18 -5.99 -5.90 5.42
N HIS A 19 -5.57 -5.63 6.64
CA HIS A 19 -4.17 -5.37 6.94
C HIS A 19 -3.39 -6.69 7.14
N GLY A 20 -2.10 -6.67 6.82
CA GLY A 20 -1.18 -7.79 7.06
C GLY A 20 -0.89 -8.60 5.80
N VAL A 21 -0.51 -9.86 6.02
CA VAL A 21 -0.24 -10.80 4.93
C VAL A 21 -1.52 -11.57 4.63
N TYR A 22 -1.94 -11.55 3.38
CA TYR A 22 -3.11 -12.30 2.95
C TYR A 22 -2.83 -13.80 2.93
N VAL A 23 -3.74 -14.60 3.50
CA VAL A 23 -3.74 -16.06 3.39
C VAL A 23 -4.33 -16.49 2.03
N HIS A 24 -5.30 -15.74 1.55
CA HIS A 24 -5.91 -15.90 0.23
C HIS A 24 -5.87 -14.57 -0.51
N GLU A 25 -5.85 -14.62 -1.83
CA GLU A 25 -5.88 -13.41 -2.65
C GLU A 25 -7.11 -12.56 -2.32
N PRO A 26 -6.92 -11.27 -1.97
CA PRO A 26 -8.05 -10.39 -1.68
C PRO A 26 -8.87 -10.15 -2.95
N LYS A 27 -10.18 -10.04 -2.78
CA LYS A 27 -11.10 -9.69 -3.86
C LYS A 27 -11.85 -8.43 -3.47
N LEU A 28 -11.58 -7.33 -4.20
CA LEU A 28 -12.24 -6.06 -3.95
C LEU A 28 -13.70 -6.10 -4.43
N ASP A 29 -14.58 -5.54 -3.60
CA ASP A 29 -15.98 -5.30 -3.93
C ASP A 29 -16.09 -3.99 -4.74
N PHE A 30 -15.95 -4.11 -6.05
CA PHE A 30 -15.97 -2.96 -6.95
C PHE A 30 -17.35 -2.31 -7.06
N GLU A 31 -18.42 -3.09 -6.96
CA GLU A 31 -19.79 -2.57 -6.99
C GLU A 31 -20.06 -1.66 -5.78
N ARG A 32 -19.63 -2.13 -4.59
CA ARG A 32 -19.69 -1.32 -3.38
C ARG A 32 -18.82 -0.08 -3.48
N LEU A 33 -17.60 -0.18 -4.01
CA LEU A 33 -16.71 0.96 -4.17
C LEU A 33 -17.32 2.04 -5.08
N GLU A 34 -17.87 1.62 -6.22
CA GLU A 34 -18.52 2.52 -7.18
C GLU A 34 -19.76 3.20 -6.55
N LEU A 35 -20.58 2.43 -5.83
CA LEU A 35 -21.74 2.97 -5.11
C LEU A 35 -21.32 4.02 -4.06
N LEU A 36 -20.30 3.73 -3.26
CA LEU A 36 -19.81 4.64 -2.23
C LEU A 36 -19.25 5.92 -2.84
N ASN A 37 -18.47 5.79 -3.93
CA ASN A 37 -17.90 6.95 -4.62
C ASN A 37 -18.98 7.82 -5.28
N SER A 38 -20.03 7.22 -5.87
CA SER A 38 -21.14 7.96 -6.50
C SER A 38 -22.06 8.65 -5.49
N THR A 39 -22.06 8.20 -4.23
CA THR A 39 -22.91 8.76 -3.15
C THR A 39 -22.17 9.70 -2.20
N SER A 40 -20.90 10.01 -2.49
CA SER A 40 -20.04 10.81 -1.60
C SER A 40 -19.14 11.73 -2.41
N ASP A 41 -19.06 13.00 -1.99
CA ASP A 41 -18.22 14.03 -2.62
C ASP A 41 -16.78 14.07 -2.04
N ILE A 42 -16.46 13.20 -1.07
CA ILE A 42 -15.11 13.16 -0.48
C ILE A 42 -14.25 12.03 -1.03
N PRO A 43 -12.91 12.21 -1.05
CA PRO A 43 -11.97 11.21 -1.53
C PRO A 43 -12.08 9.86 -0.82
N MET A 44 -12.09 8.76 -1.59
CA MET A 44 -12.11 7.40 -1.06
C MET A 44 -10.69 6.86 -0.85
N VAL A 45 -10.48 6.23 0.29
CA VAL A 45 -9.20 5.62 0.69
C VAL A 45 -9.36 4.11 0.79
N VAL A 46 -8.41 3.36 0.26
CA VAL A 46 -8.29 1.91 0.46
C VAL A 46 -7.11 1.60 1.36
N HIS A 47 -7.38 0.92 2.49
CA HIS A 47 -6.37 0.30 3.33
C HIS A 47 -6.05 -1.13 2.85
N GLY A 48 -4.95 -1.71 3.34
CA GLY A 48 -4.57 -3.08 2.98
C GLY A 48 -4.14 -3.27 1.53
N GLY A 49 -3.56 -2.24 0.92
CA GLY A 49 -3.09 -2.29 -0.47
C GLY A 49 -1.89 -3.21 -0.71
N SER A 50 -1.15 -3.58 0.36
CA SER A 50 -0.07 -4.56 0.26
C SER A 50 -0.63 -5.96 -0.06
N GLY A 51 -0.12 -6.60 -1.12
CA GLY A 51 -0.58 -7.93 -1.54
C GLY A 51 -1.92 -7.94 -2.30
N THR A 52 -2.52 -6.79 -2.53
CA THR A 52 -3.66 -6.66 -3.45
C THR A 52 -3.15 -6.69 -4.89
N PRO A 53 -3.74 -7.50 -5.80
CA PRO A 53 -3.34 -7.58 -7.20
C PRO A 53 -3.34 -6.23 -7.91
N ASP A 54 -2.35 -6.01 -8.77
CA ASP A 54 -2.13 -4.73 -9.46
C ASP A 54 -3.31 -4.30 -10.36
N ASP A 55 -3.99 -5.25 -10.98
CA ASP A 55 -5.17 -5.03 -11.79
C ASP A 55 -6.35 -4.55 -10.94
N GLN A 56 -6.53 -5.14 -9.75
CA GLN A 56 -7.55 -4.72 -8.79
C GLN A 56 -7.27 -3.32 -8.25
N ILE A 57 -6.01 -2.98 -7.97
CA ILE A 57 -5.60 -1.62 -7.57
C ILE A 57 -5.92 -0.62 -8.68
N LYS A 58 -5.54 -0.91 -9.93
CA LYS A 58 -5.83 -0.04 -11.09
C LYS A 58 -7.34 0.15 -11.28
N LYS A 59 -8.11 -0.94 -11.15
CA LYS A 59 -9.57 -0.89 -11.24
C LYS A 59 -10.17 -0.03 -10.12
N ALA A 60 -9.71 -0.20 -8.86
CA ALA A 60 -10.17 0.62 -7.75
C ALA A 60 -9.89 2.12 -7.97
N ILE A 61 -8.72 2.48 -8.50
CA ILE A 61 -8.36 3.86 -8.85
C ILE A 61 -9.30 4.39 -9.94
N SER A 62 -9.60 3.60 -10.97
CA SER A 62 -10.54 4.01 -12.03
C SER A 62 -11.98 4.22 -11.53
N LEU A 63 -12.32 3.64 -10.37
CA LEU A 63 -13.60 3.79 -9.69
C LEU A 63 -13.58 4.87 -8.58
N GLY A 64 -12.54 5.72 -8.53
CA GLY A 64 -12.51 6.91 -7.68
C GLY A 64 -11.69 6.77 -6.39
N VAL A 65 -10.92 5.70 -6.20
CA VAL A 65 -9.94 5.65 -5.10
C VAL A 65 -8.82 6.66 -5.36
N THR A 66 -8.61 7.55 -4.39
CA THR A 66 -7.61 8.63 -4.47
C THR A 66 -6.42 8.40 -3.56
N LYS A 67 -6.53 7.51 -2.57
CA LYS A 67 -5.46 7.19 -1.63
C LYS A 67 -5.40 5.70 -1.37
N LEU A 68 -4.20 5.14 -1.44
CA LEU A 68 -3.89 3.74 -1.16
C LEU A 68 -2.84 3.64 -0.06
N ASN A 69 -3.10 2.85 0.99
CA ASN A 69 -2.15 2.63 2.06
C ASN A 69 -1.37 1.33 1.83
N ILE A 70 -0.03 1.43 1.82
CA ILE A 70 0.92 0.33 1.61
C ILE A 70 1.86 0.28 2.80
N TYR A 71 2.03 -0.88 3.42
CA TYR A 71 2.97 -1.08 4.53
C TYR A 71 3.69 -2.43 4.47
N SER A 72 2.96 -3.54 4.50
CA SER A 72 3.52 -4.88 4.68
C SER A 72 4.55 -5.27 3.60
N GLU A 73 4.34 -4.85 2.34
CA GLU A 73 5.31 -5.09 1.26
C GLU A 73 6.64 -4.36 1.51
N MET A 74 6.58 -3.11 2.03
CA MET A 74 7.79 -2.36 2.37
C MET A 74 8.56 -3.03 3.50
N MET A 75 7.85 -3.52 4.53
CA MET A 75 8.47 -4.23 5.64
C MET A 75 9.04 -5.58 5.20
N ALA A 76 8.34 -6.33 4.37
CA ALA A 76 8.84 -7.58 3.81
C ALA A 76 10.13 -7.36 2.98
N ALA A 77 10.15 -6.33 2.14
CA ALA A 77 11.34 -5.96 1.38
C ALA A 77 12.51 -5.55 2.28
N TYR A 78 12.23 -4.74 3.32
CA TYR A 78 13.24 -4.29 4.26
C TYR A 78 13.85 -5.46 5.05
N PHE A 79 13.02 -6.22 5.75
CA PHE A 79 13.51 -7.29 6.62
C PHE A 79 14.05 -8.49 5.84
N GLY A 80 13.48 -8.81 4.66
CA GLY A 80 14.03 -9.84 3.78
C GLY A 80 15.46 -9.51 3.35
N THR A 81 15.68 -8.29 2.85
CA THR A 81 17.02 -7.85 2.45
C THR A 81 17.95 -7.68 3.65
N MET A 82 17.45 -7.21 4.80
CA MET A 82 18.25 -7.13 6.04
C MET A 82 18.77 -8.51 6.46
N LYS A 83 17.90 -9.52 6.43
CA LYS A 83 18.30 -10.90 6.75
C LYS A 83 19.43 -11.37 5.84
N GLU A 84 19.30 -11.19 4.52
CA GLU A 84 20.32 -11.56 3.54
C GLU A 84 21.66 -10.83 3.80
N GLU A 85 21.63 -9.54 4.10
CA GLU A 85 22.84 -8.74 4.38
C GLU A 85 23.54 -9.19 5.67
N LEU A 86 22.77 -9.52 6.72
CA LEU A 86 23.33 -10.05 7.98
C LEU A 86 23.94 -11.45 7.78
N GLU A 87 23.30 -12.30 7.00
CA GLU A 87 23.83 -13.63 6.64
C GLU A 87 25.14 -13.50 5.84
N LYS A 88 25.22 -12.59 4.86
CA LYS A 88 26.45 -12.30 4.09
C LYS A 88 27.57 -11.76 4.97
N ALA A 89 27.25 -10.92 5.93
CA ALA A 89 28.24 -10.34 6.85
C ALA A 89 28.83 -11.37 7.81
N GLY A 90 28.12 -12.48 8.08
CA GLY A 90 28.56 -13.52 9.02
C GLY A 90 28.67 -13.05 10.48
N THR A 91 28.19 -11.86 10.79
CA THR A 91 28.23 -11.24 12.13
C THR A 91 27.08 -10.24 12.30
N MET A 92 26.64 -10.10 13.56
CA MET A 92 25.70 -9.04 13.94
C MET A 92 26.41 -7.72 14.30
N ALA A 93 27.74 -7.74 14.42
CA ALA A 93 28.54 -6.56 14.78
C ALA A 93 28.93 -5.74 13.54
N ILE A 94 27.92 -5.17 12.88
CA ILE A 94 28.11 -4.29 11.71
C ILE A 94 27.56 -2.90 12.00
N TRP A 95 28.12 -1.89 11.31
CA TRP A 95 27.59 -0.54 11.40
C TRP A 95 26.18 -0.45 10.83
N MET A 96 25.27 0.18 11.56
CA MET A 96 23.87 0.32 11.16
C MET A 96 23.72 0.97 9.78
N SER A 97 24.57 1.94 9.44
CA SER A 97 24.60 2.56 8.10
C SER A 97 24.89 1.56 6.98
N ASN A 98 25.76 0.58 7.24
CA ASN A 98 26.08 -0.46 6.27
C ASN A 98 24.94 -1.50 6.18
N ALA A 99 24.44 -1.95 7.34
CA ALA A 99 23.32 -2.90 7.40
C ALA A 99 22.06 -2.38 6.70
N ASN A 100 21.77 -1.07 6.81
CA ASN A 100 20.57 -0.46 6.24
C ASN A 100 20.67 -0.11 4.75
N ARG A 101 21.85 -0.11 4.16
CA ARG A 101 22.07 0.38 2.79
C ARG A 101 21.21 -0.35 1.75
N GLU A 102 21.29 -1.65 1.69
CA GLU A 102 20.54 -2.46 0.72
C GLU A 102 19.05 -2.60 1.10
N PRO A 103 18.66 -2.82 2.38
CA PRO A 103 17.26 -2.77 2.79
C PRO A 103 16.52 -1.49 2.39
N LEU A 104 17.15 -0.32 2.56
CA LEU A 104 16.54 0.95 2.16
C LEU A 104 16.38 1.08 0.63
N LYS A 105 17.30 0.52 -0.15
CA LYS A 105 17.14 0.43 -1.61
C LYS A 105 15.96 -0.47 -1.99
N ALA A 106 15.79 -1.59 -1.31
CA ALA A 106 14.67 -2.51 -1.54
C ALA A 106 13.33 -1.81 -1.25
N VAL A 107 13.20 -1.11 -0.12
CA VAL A 107 12.00 -0.30 0.19
C VAL A 107 11.77 0.77 -0.88
N LYS A 108 12.82 1.51 -1.28
CA LYS A 108 12.72 2.52 -2.33
C LYS A 108 12.23 1.95 -3.66
N LYS A 109 12.61 0.71 -4.00
CA LYS A 109 12.12 0.00 -5.18
C LYS A 109 10.62 -0.22 -5.09
N VAL A 110 10.12 -0.79 -3.98
CA VAL A 110 8.68 -1.01 -3.74
C VAL A 110 7.90 0.30 -3.85
N VAL A 111 8.36 1.38 -3.20
CA VAL A 111 7.69 2.69 -3.28
C VAL A 111 7.61 3.20 -4.72
N LYS A 112 8.70 3.10 -5.49
CA LYS A 112 8.69 3.51 -6.91
C LYS A 112 7.74 2.68 -7.77
N GLU A 113 7.65 1.38 -7.52
CA GLU A 113 6.72 0.50 -8.22
C GLU A 113 5.27 0.91 -7.94
N LYS A 114 4.94 1.16 -6.67
CA LYS A 114 3.59 1.62 -6.28
C LYS A 114 3.25 3.02 -6.82
N ILE A 115 4.19 3.95 -6.85
CA ILE A 115 4.00 5.27 -7.49
C ILE A 115 3.65 5.11 -8.98
N ARG A 116 4.32 4.19 -9.70
CA ARG A 116 4.02 3.92 -11.11
C ARG A 116 2.67 3.21 -11.27
N LEU A 117 2.41 2.21 -10.43
CA LEU A 117 1.16 1.44 -10.44
C LEU A 117 -0.07 2.34 -10.25
N THR A 118 0.02 3.28 -9.31
CA THR A 118 -1.08 4.22 -9.00
C THR A 118 -1.18 5.40 -9.98
N GLY A 119 -0.29 5.49 -10.96
CA GLY A 119 -0.27 6.59 -11.91
C GLY A 119 0.14 7.94 -11.30
N SER A 120 0.81 7.93 -10.14
CA SER A 120 1.24 9.16 -9.43
C SER A 120 2.62 9.68 -9.90
N ALA A 121 3.31 8.95 -10.78
CA ALA A 121 4.62 9.37 -11.28
C ALA A 121 4.53 10.71 -12.03
N GLY A 122 5.39 11.67 -11.65
CA GLY A 122 5.45 13.00 -12.27
C GLY A 122 4.27 13.93 -11.96
N LYS A 123 3.50 13.64 -10.89
CA LYS A 123 2.34 14.43 -10.47
C LYS A 123 2.53 15.17 -9.14
N ALA A 124 3.75 15.21 -8.62
CA ALA A 124 4.12 15.97 -7.44
C ALA A 124 4.75 17.31 -7.83
#